data_5c57d2a0cfcdc3999cdad018476179a7
#
_entry.id   5c57d2a0cfcdc3999cdad018476179a7
#
_cell.length_a   1.000
_cell.length_b   1.000
_cell.length_c   1.000
_cell.angle_alpha   90.00
_cell.angle_beta   90.00
_cell.angle_gamma   90.00
#
_symmetry.space_group_name_H-M   'P 1'
#
loop_
_entity.id
_entity.type
_entity.pdbx_description
1 polymer ?
#
loop_
_entity_poly.entity_id
_entity_poly.type
_entity_poly.pdbx_seq_one_letter_code
_entity_poly.pdbx_strand_id
1 'polypeptide(L)'
;MAGKRVRRTAVVGSVELYPTKKEALDAVNGLRMQVNADRNRQPVHSLLIADLIDHYIQTELSPSADWHSHATRITYRYFMKKWIQPHWGKMGLGAVRTIAVQHWLRGLQRANGTPLANPTKAKIRNLFSVLFNHAIRYEWLEQGRNPITLVRQSAMRKSTPGVLDPNEIQGLLLQLDSCFRLLVMLDVTTGLRRSELFALKWLDVDFSKLTIDVQRSIYLGKIGSCKTEASRKPVPLDERVAADLWLWKESTKYSNPNDWIFASPRVGGKQPFWPDIVLQKIIRPAAMRAGIRKRIGWHTFRHTYSTLLIANGENVKVVQELMRHASSRFTLEVYTQARIEAKRQAQQRLVQMILSEENDGLVPVIHGRSDV
;
A
#
# COMPACT_ATOMS: atom_id res chain seq x y z
N MET A 1 6.12 27.69 40.53
CA MET A 1 7.51 28.11 40.86
C MET A 1 7.82 29.31 39.95
N ALA A 2 8.11 30.48 40.59
CA ALA A 2 8.41 31.70 39.82
C ALA A 2 9.83 31.56 39.20
N GLY A 3 9.89 31.62 37.86
CA GLY A 3 11.15 31.49 37.14
C GLY A 3 12.11 32.61 37.46
N LYS A 4 13.33 32.26 37.84
CA LYS A 4 14.42 33.20 38.11
C LYS A 4 14.70 34.02 36.84
N ARG A 5 14.56 35.35 36.91
CA ARG A 5 14.96 36.27 35.84
C ARG A 5 16.48 36.22 35.64
N VAL A 6 16.91 35.69 34.50
CA VAL A 6 18.36 35.70 34.13
C VAL A 6 18.59 36.96 33.29
N ARG A 7 19.46 37.87 33.80
CA ARG A 7 19.90 39.05 33.05
C ARG A 7 20.99 38.64 32.07
N ARG A 8 20.78 38.83 30.80
CA ARG A 8 21.80 38.59 29.76
C ARG A 8 22.19 39.95 29.17
N THR A 9 23.48 40.21 29.12
CA THR A 9 24.06 41.37 28.43
C THR A 9 24.76 40.90 27.19
N ALA A 10 24.56 41.62 26.10
CA ALA A 10 25.27 41.40 24.84
C ALA A 10 25.93 42.71 24.42
N VAL A 11 27.19 42.64 24.01
CA VAL A 11 27.89 43.77 23.37
C VAL A 11 27.47 43.80 21.91
N VAL A 12 26.90 44.92 21.45
CA VAL A 12 26.37 45.06 20.09
C VAL A 12 27.45 45.48 19.07
N GLY A 13 28.49 46.17 19.57
CA GLY A 13 29.63 46.59 18.76
C GLY A 13 30.34 47.82 19.38
N SER A 14 31.42 48.28 18.74
CA SER A 14 32.15 49.47 19.16
C SER A 14 31.48 50.76 18.62
N VAL A 15 31.84 51.88 19.22
CA VAL A 15 31.38 53.21 18.77
C VAL A 15 31.83 53.54 17.35
N GLU A 16 32.91 52.91 16.90
CA GLU A 16 33.40 53.01 15.50
C GLU A 16 32.50 52.32 14.51
N LEU A 17 31.84 51.20 14.86
CA LEU A 17 30.87 50.48 14.04
C LEU A 17 29.50 51.12 14.04
N TYR A 18 29.12 51.79 15.11
CA TYR A 18 27.83 52.48 15.28
C TYR A 18 28.06 53.92 15.80
N PRO A 19 28.47 54.84 14.90
CA PRO A 19 28.85 56.21 15.31
C PRO A 19 27.68 57.01 15.84
N THR A 20 26.43 56.62 15.57
CA THR A 20 25.27 57.36 16.05
C THR A 20 24.40 56.49 16.97
N LYS A 21 23.75 57.12 17.95
CA LYS A 21 22.79 56.45 18.85
C LYS A 21 21.63 55.78 18.09
N LYS A 22 21.29 56.30 16.91
CA LYS A 22 20.21 55.73 16.06
C LYS A 22 20.65 54.37 15.47
N GLU A 23 21.85 54.31 14.92
CA GLU A 23 22.40 53.05 14.33
C GLU A 23 22.59 51.98 15.39
N ALA A 24 23.06 52.33 16.55
CA ALA A 24 23.18 51.42 17.68
C ALA A 24 21.80 50.91 18.16
N LEU A 25 20.74 51.76 18.15
CA LEU A 25 19.39 51.39 18.50
C LEU A 25 18.76 50.46 17.45
N ASP A 26 19.02 50.68 16.15
CA ASP A 26 18.51 49.85 15.07
C ASP A 26 19.13 48.45 15.11
N ALA A 27 20.43 48.34 15.37
CA ALA A 27 21.11 47.06 15.61
C ALA A 27 20.56 46.33 16.84
N VAL A 28 20.26 47.05 17.92
CA VAL A 28 19.63 46.51 19.13
C VAL A 28 18.20 46.04 18.86
N ASN A 29 17.45 46.71 17.98
CA ASN A 29 16.07 46.31 17.65
C ASN A 29 16.01 44.96 16.95
N GLY A 30 16.97 44.62 16.06
CA GLY A 30 17.10 43.29 15.48
C GLY A 30 17.33 42.20 16.53
N LEU A 31 18.24 42.45 17.48
CA LEU A 31 18.51 41.56 18.61
C LEU A 31 17.31 41.47 19.56
N ARG A 32 16.60 42.58 19.84
CA ARG A 32 15.35 42.57 20.63
C ARG A 32 14.26 41.73 19.98
N MET A 33 14.08 41.82 18.65
CA MET A 33 13.11 41.00 17.93
C MET A 33 13.47 39.52 18.04
N GLN A 34 14.74 39.15 17.90
CA GLN A 34 15.19 37.76 18.08
C GLN A 34 14.97 37.25 19.50
N VAL A 35 15.34 38.04 20.51
CA VAL A 35 15.16 37.65 21.95
C VAL A 35 13.68 37.59 22.33
N ASN A 36 12.82 38.46 21.77
CA ASN A 36 11.38 38.41 22.03
C ASN A 36 10.66 37.31 21.26
N ALA A 37 11.11 36.99 20.05
CA ALA A 37 10.65 35.80 19.32
C ALA A 37 11.01 34.51 20.08
N ASP A 38 12.18 34.45 20.72
CA ASP A 38 12.58 33.33 21.57
C ASP A 38 11.84 33.26 22.92
N ARG A 39 11.28 34.40 23.42
CA ARG A 39 10.51 34.44 24.67
C ARG A 39 9.11 33.85 24.58
N ASN A 40 8.46 33.94 23.41
CA ASN A 40 7.15 33.32 23.18
C ASN A 40 7.25 31.82 22.86
N ARG A 41 8.44 31.30 22.74
CA ARG A 41 8.65 29.86 22.60
C ARG A 41 8.59 29.23 23.98
N GLN A 42 7.47 28.58 24.31
CA GLN A 42 7.51 27.50 25.30
C GLN A 42 8.67 26.59 24.92
N PRO A 43 9.47 26.07 25.88
CA PRO A 43 10.60 25.24 25.55
C PRO A 43 10.10 23.94 24.87
N VAL A 44 10.12 23.95 23.54
CA VAL A 44 9.87 22.77 22.66
C VAL A 44 10.78 21.58 23.08
N HIS A 45 11.78 21.84 23.91
CA HIS A 45 12.72 20.86 24.45
C HIS A 45 12.14 19.92 25.51
N SER A 46 10.93 20.15 26.01
CA SER A 46 10.33 19.29 27.05
C SER A 46 9.47 18.15 26.51
N LEU A 47 8.92 18.26 25.29
CA LEU A 47 8.06 17.23 24.71
C LEU A 47 8.90 16.12 24.06
N LEU A 48 8.65 14.89 24.49
CA LEU A 48 9.32 13.70 23.98
C LEU A 48 8.57 13.12 22.78
N ILE A 49 9.26 12.33 21.98
CA ILE A 49 8.62 11.55 20.91
C ILE A 49 7.57 10.57 21.47
N ALA A 50 7.75 10.07 22.69
CA ALA A 50 6.75 9.24 23.37
C ALA A 50 5.44 10.02 23.60
N ASP A 51 5.53 11.27 24.08
CA ASP A 51 4.35 12.12 24.31
C ASP A 51 3.60 12.42 22.97
N LEU A 52 4.37 12.67 21.91
CA LEU A 52 3.83 12.85 20.56
C LEU A 52 3.10 11.60 20.07
N ILE A 53 3.67 10.41 20.28
CA ILE A 53 3.05 9.13 19.88
C ILE A 53 1.75 8.93 20.66
N ASP A 54 1.75 9.14 21.96
CA ASP A 54 0.58 8.94 22.83
C ASP A 54 -0.54 9.91 22.44
N HIS A 55 -0.21 11.17 22.22
CA HIS A 55 -1.18 12.16 21.74
C HIS A 55 -1.74 11.80 20.36
N TYR A 56 -0.90 11.37 19.42
CA TYR A 56 -1.34 10.93 18.11
C TYR A 56 -2.29 9.72 18.20
N ILE A 57 -1.98 8.76 19.09
CA ILE A 57 -2.84 7.59 19.31
C ILE A 57 -4.20 8.00 19.88
N GLN A 58 -4.24 8.95 20.80
CA GLN A 58 -5.46 9.41 21.45
C GLN A 58 -6.34 10.23 20.50
N THR A 59 -5.76 11.10 19.69
CA THR A 59 -6.49 12.03 18.81
C THR A 59 -6.81 11.43 17.45
N GLU A 60 -5.83 10.79 16.78
CA GLU A 60 -5.98 10.36 15.38
C GLU A 60 -6.33 8.87 15.23
N LEU A 61 -5.92 8.02 16.18
CA LEU A 61 -6.16 6.58 16.13
C LEU A 61 -7.22 6.10 17.11
N SER A 62 -7.92 7.00 17.75
CA SER A 62 -9.08 6.71 18.61
C SER A 62 -10.20 6.03 17.77
N PRO A 63 -11.02 5.16 18.38
CA PRO A 63 -12.20 4.60 17.70
C PRO A 63 -13.18 5.64 17.18
N SER A 64 -13.26 6.80 17.85
CA SER A 64 -14.11 7.93 17.49
C SER A 64 -13.55 8.80 16.35
N ALA A 65 -12.27 8.64 16.00
CA ALA A 65 -11.67 9.38 14.90
C ALA A 65 -11.91 8.65 13.57
N ASP A 66 -12.69 9.23 12.67
CA ASP A 66 -13.10 8.59 11.40
C ASP A 66 -12.08 8.70 10.26
N TRP A 67 -10.96 9.39 10.48
CA TRP A 67 -9.94 9.62 9.44
C TRP A 67 -9.19 8.37 8.98
N HIS A 68 -9.06 7.37 9.85
CA HIS A 68 -8.26 6.19 9.57
C HIS A 68 -9.05 4.89 9.62
N SER A 69 -8.88 4.06 8.59
CA SER A 69 -9.42 2.71 8.58
C SER A 69 -8.86 1.87 9.75
N HIS A 70 -9.60 0.85 10.17
CA HIS A 70 -9.15 -0.08 11.20
C HIS A 70 -7.77 -0.69 10.89
N ALA A 71 -7.52 -1.06 9.64
CA ALA A 71 -6.23 -1.60 9.19
C ALA A 71 -5.08 -0.59 9.35
N THR A 72 -5.32 0.69 9.04
CA THR A 72 -4.35 1.77 9.21
C THR A 72 -4.03 1.97 10.69
N ARG A 73 -5.05 2.02 11.55
CA ARG A 73 -4.88 2.19 13.01
C ARG A 73 -3.99 1.10 13.61
N ILE A 74 -4.25 -0.18 13.28
CA ILE A 74 -3.43 -1.30 13.75
C ILE A 74 -2.00 -1.21 13.22
N THR A 75 -1.84 -0.93 11.93
CA THR A 75 -0.52 -0.85 11.30
C THR A 75 0.31 0.29 11.90
N TYR A 76 -0.29 1.46 12.11
CA TYR A 76 0.39 2.61 12.68
C TYR A 76 0.80 2.35 14.14
N ARG A 77 -0.11 1.84 14.97
CA ARG A 77 0.20 1.44 16.36
C ARG A 77 1.34 0.42 16.41
N TYR A 78 1.31 -0.58 15.53
CA TYR A 78 2.37 -1.59 15.44
C TYR A 78 3.73 -0.97 15.07
N PHE A 79 3.78 -0.09 14.06
CA PHE A 79 5.04 0.54 13.65
C PHE A 79 5.58 1.52 14.69
N MET A 80 4.71 2.29 15.33
CA MET A 80 5.12 3.18 16.42
C MET A 80 5.71 2.38 17.57
N LYS A 81 4.99 1.37 18.09
CA LYS A 81 5.40 0.56 19.22
C LYS A 81 6.64 -0.28 18.94
N LYS A 82 6.76 -0.86 17.74
CA LYS A 82 7.85 -1.79 17.41
C LYS A 82 9.13 -1.09 16.98
N TRP A 83 9.03 0.03 16.26
CA TRP A 83 10.18 0.63 15.60
C TRP A 83 10.51 2.04 16.10
N ILE A 84 9.52 2.93 16.20
CA ILE A 84 9.79 4.35 16.51
C ILE A 84 10.01 4.56 17.99
N GLN A 85 9.06 4.15 18.83
CA GLN A 85 9.08 4.40 20.27
C GLN A 85 10.31 3.80 21.01
N PRO A 86 10.77 2.56 20.69
CA PRO A 86 11.93 2.00 21.39
C PRO A 86 13.23 2.77 21.16
N HIS A 87 13.40 3.38 19.98
CA HIS A 87 14.62 4.09 19.61
C HIS A 87 14.52 5.60 19.90
N TRP A 88 13.38 6.20 19.58
CA TRP A 88 13.21 7.65 19.61
C TRP A 88 12.39 8.15 20.79
N GLY A 89 11.64 7.31 21.47
CA GLY A 89 10.64 7.71 22.47
C GLY A 89 11.17 8.64 23.57
N LYS A 90 12.39 8.44 24.02
CA LYS A 90 13.04 9.25 25.07
C LYS A 90 13.70 10.54 24.53
N MET A 91 13.67 10.76 23.23
CA MET A 91 14.29 11.92 22.60
C MET A 91 13.30 13.08 22.49
N GLY A 92 13.76 14.29 22.77
CA GLY A 92 12.96 15.52 22.58
C GLY A 92 12.69 15.78 21.08
N LEU A 93 11.52 16.32 20.76
CA LEU A 93 11.10 16.64 19.37
C LEU A 93 12.15 17.45 18.62
N GLY A 94 12.70 18.49 19.26
CA GLY A 94 13.70 19.37 18.66
C GLY A 94 15.10 18.76 18.48
N ALA A 95 15.37 17.60 19.11
CA ALA A 95 16.65 16.93 19.03
C ALA A 95 16.78 15.96 17.87
N VAL A 96 15.65 15.59 17.20
CA VAL A 96 15.66 14.66 16.07
C VAL A 96 16.29 15.32 14.84
N ARG A 97 17.30 14.67 14.27
CA ARG A 97 18.05 15.15 13.10
C ARG A 97 17.83 14.23 11.91
N THR A 98 17.69 14.82 10.70
CA THR A 98 17.48 14.10 9.43
C THR A 98 18.48 12.96 9.22
N ILE A 99 19.77 13.22 9.40
CA ILE A 99 20.83 12.23 9.19
C ILE A 99 20.75 11.09 10.19
N ALA A 100 20.44 11.37 11.47
CA ALA A 100 20.28 10.34 12.49
C ALA A 100 19.12 9.39 12.12
N VAL A 101 17.98 9.93 11.67
CA VAL A 101 16.83 9.12 11.22
C VAL A 101 17.20 8.29 9.97
N GLN A 102 17.95 8.86 9.03
CA GLN A 102 18.37 8.14 7.83
C GLN A 102 19.30 6.95 8.16
N HIS A 103 20.25 7.13 9.07
CA HIS A 103 21.14 6.06 9.54
C HIS A 103 20.36 4.99 10.31
N TRP A 104 19.49 5.38 11.22
CA TRP A 104 18.61 4.46 11.94
C TRP A 104 17.76 3.61 10.99
N LEU A 105 17.09 4.21 9.99
CA LEU A 105 16.29 3.47 9.02
C LEU A 105 17.12 2.47 8.21
N ARG A 106 18.36 2.82 7.84
CA ARG A 106 19.26 1.90 7.12
C ARG A 106 19.61 0.69 7.99
N GLY A 107 19.83 0.89 9.29
CA GLY A 107 20.18 -0.15 10.25
C GLY A 107 19.03 -1.06 10.69
N LEU A 108 17.76 -0.78 10.32
CA LEU A 108 16.62 -1.59 10.76
C LEU A 108 16.69 -3.03 10.24
N GLN A 109 16.61 -3.99 11.17
CA GLN A 109 16.65 -5.43 10.90
C GLN A 109 15.42 -6.12 11.46
N ARG A 110 15.09 -7.29 10.94
CA ARG A 110 14.10 -8.22 11.49
C ARG A 110 14.67 -8.94 12.72
N ALA A 111 13.83 -9.65 13.47
CA ALA A 111 14.26 -10.46 14.62
C ALA A 111 15.31 -11.53 14.26
N ASN A 112 15.33 -12.00 13.02
CA ASN A 112 16.32 -12.98 12.51
C ASN A 112 17.59 -12.31 11.96
N GLY A 113 17.86 -11.04 12.24
CA GLY A 113 19.05 -10.31 11.79
C GLY A 113 19.02 -9.86 10.32
N THR A 114 18.02 -10.27 9.52
CA THR A 114 17.95 -9.84 8.12
C THR A 114 17.51 -8.39 7.98
N PRO A 115 18.05 -7.61 7.02
CA PRO A 115 17.64 -6.24 6.80
C PRO A 115 16.14 -6.11 6.53
N LEU A 116 15.52 -5.07 7.09
CA LEU A 116 14.12 -4.77 6.82
C LEU A 116 13.96 -4.32 5.34
N ALA A 117 12.89 -4.79 4.68
CA ALA A 117 12.64 -4.47 3.28
C ALA A 117 12.42 -2.96 3.07
N ASN A 118 12.95 -2.41 1.97
CA ASN A 118 12.83 -0.99 1.63
C ASN A 118 11.40 -0.45 1.69
N PRO A 119 10.35 -1.14 1.16
CA PRO A 119 8.97 -0.65 1.29
C PRO A 119 8.50 -0.54 2.74
N THR A 120 8.98 -1.42 3.63
CA THR A 120 8.64 -1.36 5.05
C THR A 120 9.35 -0.18 5.72
N LYS A 121 10.64 0.02 5.44
CA LYS A 121 11.40 1.19 5.91
C LYS A 121 10.75 2.50 5.43
N ALA A 122 10.31 2.56 4.18
CA ALA A 122 9.60 3.72 3.63
C ALA A 122 8.27 4.00 4.36
N LYS A 123 7.50 2.96 4.72
CA LYS A 123 6.27 3.11 5.51
C LYS A 123 6.58 3.65 6.91
N ILE A 124 7.62 3.17 7.58
CA ILE A 124 8.07 3.66 8.89
C ILE A 124 8.48 5.13 8.77
N ARG A 125 9.29 5.48 7.76
CA ARG A 125 9.69 6.86 7.46
C ARG A 125 8.48 7.76 7.26
N ASN A 126 7.50 7.33 6.46
CA ASN A 126 6.29 8.11 6.19
C ASN A 126 5.46 8.31 7.45
N LEU A 127 5.28 7.26 8.28
CA LEU A 127 4.59 7.40 9.56
C LEU A 127 5.32 8.36 10.51
N PHE A 128 6.65 8.30 10.56
CA PHE A 128 7.42 9.21 11.40
C PHE A 128 7.28 10.66 10.91
N SER A 129 7.23 10.87 9.59
CA SER A 129 6.91 12.20 9.00
C SER A 129 5.49 12.68 9.37
N VAL A 130 4.51 11.76 9.37
CA VAL A 130 3.13 12.07 9.79
C VAL A 130 3.09 12.52 11.25
N LEU A 131 3.84 11.88 12.14
CA LEU A 131 3.93 12.29 13.54
C LEU A 131 4.51 13.72 13.68
N PHE A 132 5.56 14.06 12.94
CA PHE A 132 6.11 15.42 12.96
C PHE A 132 5.15 16.45 12.35
N ASN A 133 4.42 16.11 11.29
CA ASN A 133 3.37 16.98 10.75
C ASN A 133 2.22 17.18 11.74
N HIS A 134 1.91 16.15 12.55
CA HIS A 134 0.95 16.26 13.64
C HIS A 134 1.45 17.24 14.71
N ALA A 135 2.72 17.13 15.12
CA ALA A 135 3.31 18.08 16.06
C ALA A 135 3.29 19.53 15.55
N ILE A 136 3.52 19.73 14.23
CA ILE A 136 3.40 21.05 13.59
C ILE A 136 1.95 21.55 13.61
N ARG A 137 0.97 20.68 13.32
CA ARG A 137 -0.46 21.03 13.33
C ARG A 137 -0.94 21.44 14.72
N TYR A 138 -0.38 20.84 15.76
CA TYR A 138 -0.66 21.20 17.17
C TYR A 138 0.29 22.27 17.72
N GLU A 139 1.03 22.96 16.85
CA GLU A 139 1.92 24.07 17.20
C GLU A 139 3.05 23.71 18.19
N TRP A 140 3.34 22.41 18.32
CA TRP A 140 4.48 21.92 19.12
C TRP A 140 5.82 22.12 18.40
N LEU A 141 5.77 22.29 17.08
CA LEU A 141 6.89 22.61 16.20
C LEU A 141 6.48 23.69 15.21
N GLU A 142 7.44 24.53 14.82
CA GLU A 142 7.24 25.52 13.78
C GLU A 142 6.98 24.90 12.41
N GLN A 143 6.26 25.64 11.54
CA GLN A 143 6.10 25.24 10.14
C GLN A 143 7.45 25.03 9.46
N GLY A 144 7.55 23.99 8.62
CA GLY A 144 8.78 23.63 7.94
C GLY A 144 9.80 22.82 8.78
N ARG A 145 9.60 22.67 10.09
CA ARG A 145 10.51 21.93 10.99
C ARG A 145 10.27 20.43 11.07
N ASN A 146 9.81 19.78 9.99
CA ASN A 146 9.75 18.31 9.94
C ASN A 146 11.10 17.74 9.46
N PRO A 147 11.93 17.18 10.36
CA PRO A 147 13.25 16.67 10.00
C PRO A 147 13.19 15.42 9.11
N ILE A 148 12.02 14.80 8.98
CA ILE A 148 11.84 13.56 8.21
C ILE A 148 11.62 13.85 6.73
N THR A 149 11.23 15.07 6.37
CA THR A 149 10.93 15.46 4.97
C THR A 149 12.11 15.18 4.04
N LEU A 150 13.33 15.49 4.48
CA LEU A 150 14.56 15.32 3.69
C LEU A 150 15.22 13.93 3.87
N VAL A 151 14.63 13.03 4.67
CA VAL A 151 15.17 11.66 4.83
C VAL A 151 14.98 10.88 3.53
N ARG A 152 16.08 10.42 2.94
CA ARG A 152 16.08 9.61 1.72
C ARG A 152 15.87 8.14 2.06
N GLN A 153 14.73 7.57 1.63
CA GLN A 153 14.41 6.15 1.77
C GLN A 153 13.67 5.67 0.52
N SER A 154 14.29 4.75 -0.21
CA SER A 154 13.65 4.10 -1.35
C SER A 154 12.48 3.23 -0.91
N ALA A 155 11.37 3.28 -1.64
CA ALA A 155 10.25 2.36 -1.52
C ALA A 155 10.32 1.20 -2.53
N MET A 156 11.36 1.14 -3.36
CA MET A 156 11.50 0.18 -4.44
C MET A 156 11.56 -1.26 -3.91
N ARG A 157 10.76 -2.13 -4.49
CA ARG A 157 10.78 -3.57 -4.20
C ARG A 157 11.93 -4.23 -4.94
N LYS A 158 12.61 -5.18 -4.30
CA LYS A 158 13.68 -5.97 -4.94
C LYS A 158 13.16 -7.13 -5.78
N SER A 159 11.90 -7.54 -5.61
CA SER A 159 11.29 -8.66 -6.34
C SER A 159 9.95 -8.25 -6.93
N THR A 160 9.69 -8.71 -8.13
CA THR A 160 8.37 -8.64 -8.77
C THR A 160 7.43 -9.66 -8.12
N PRO A 161 6.12 -9.35 -8.01
CA PRO A 161 5.13 -10.32 -7.56
C PRO A 161 5.12 -11.56 -8.48
N GLY A 162 5.01 -12.75 -7.91
CA GLY A 162 4.81 -13.96 -8.70
C GLY A 162 3.46 -13.91 -9.41
N VAL A 163 3.43 -14.39 -10.65
CA VAL A 163 2.25 -14.59 -11.48
C VAL A 163 2.17 -16.07 -11.84
N LEU A 164 0.97 -16.63 -11.79
CA LEU A 164 0.71 -18.01 -12.20
C LEU A 164 0.37 -18.05 -13.69
N ASP A 165 0.82 -19.08 -14.38
CA ASP A 165 0.34 -19.37 -15.71
C ASP A 165 -0.95 -20.22 -15.68
N PRO A 166 -1.68 -20.39 -16.80
CA PRO A 166 -2.93 -21.16 -16.83
C PRO A 166 -2.78 -22.61 -16.35
N ASN A 167 -1.65 -23.28 -16.66
CA ASN A 167 -1.41 -24.65 -16.26
C ASN A 167 -1.17 -24.76 -14.75
N GLU A 168 -0.43 -23.81 -14.18
CA GLU A 168 -0.23 -23.71 -12.73
C GLU A 168 -1.56 -23.49 -11.98
N ILE A 169 -2.46 -22.65 -12.55
CA ILE A 169 -3.79 -22.43 -11.97
C ILE A 169 -4.58 -23.74 -12.01
N GLN A 170 -4.66 -24.40 -13.15
CA GLN A 170 -5.37 -25.68 -13.29
C GLN A 170 -4.82 -26.74 -12.34
N GLY A 171 -3.49 -26.89 -12.29
CA GLY A 171 -2.84 -27.81 -11.35
C GLY A 171 -3.17 -27.52 -9.91
N LEU A 172 -3.21 -26.22 -9.51
CA LEU A 172 -3.61 -25.81 -8.17
C LEU A 172 -5.08 -26.18 -7.87
N LEU A 173 -6.00 -25.88 -8.79
CA LEU A 173 -7.42 -26.14 -8.62
C LEU A 173 -7.72 -27.65 -8.44
N LEU A 174 -6.99 -28.53 -9.12
CA LEU A 174 -7.12 -29.99 -8.98
C LEU A 174 -6.67 -30.49 -7.57
N GLN A 175 -5.86 -29.74 -6.85
CA GLN A 175 -5.39 -30.08 -5.51
C GLN A 175 -6.27 -29.53 -4.38
N LEU A 176 -7.38 -28.86 -4.70
CA LEU A 176 -8.27 -28.22 -3.74
C LEU A 176 -9.63 -28.91 -3.68
N ASP A 177 -10.22 -28.96 -2.49
CA ASP A 177 -11.64 -29.33 -2.34
C ASP A 177 -12.57 -28.27 -2.95
N SER A 178 -13.84 -28.60 -3.09
CA SER A 178 -14.84 -27.76 -3.80
C SER A 178 -14.89 -26.33 -3.28
N CYS A 179 -14.89 -26.13 -1.95
CA CYS A 179 -14.96 -24.80 -1.33
C CYS A 179 -13.75 -23.93 -1.69
N PHE A 180 -12.54 -24.46 -1.49
CA PHE A 180 -11.32 -23.70 -1.72
C PHE A 180 -10.94 -23.61 -3.21
N ARG A 181 -11.38 -24.57 -4.02
CA ARG A 181 -11.32 -24.51 -5.48
C ARG A 181 -12.14 -23.32 -5.99
N LEU A 182 -13.40 -23.22 -5.54
CA LEU A 182 -14.28 -22.11 -5.88
C LEU A 182 -13.72 -20.75 -5.40
N LEU A 183 -13.18 -20.71 -4.17
CA LEU A 183 -12.55 -19.51 -3.61
C LEU A 183 -11.39 -19.01 -4.50
N VAL A 184 -10.50 -19.90 -4.93
CA VAL A 184 -9.36 -19.56 -5.79
C VAL A 184 -9.84 -19.21 -7.20
N MET A 185 -10.81 -19.96 -7.75
CA MET A 185 -11.41 -19.66 -9.06
C MET A 185 -12.00 -18.25 -9.05
N LEU A 186 -12.79 -17.91 -8.03
CA LEU A 186 -13.40 -16.59 -7.90
C LEU A 186 -12.35 -15.48 -7.78
N ASP A 187 -11.27 -15.69 -7.01
CA ASP A 187 -10.20 -14.68 -6.86
C ASP A 187 -9.44 -14.46 -8.18
N VAL A 188 -9.12 -15.54 -8.91
CA VAL A 188 -8.33 -15.48 -10.14
C VAL A 188 -9.13 -15.00 -11.35
N THR A 189 -10.47 -15.08 -11.33
CA THR A 189 -11.34 -14.64 -12.44
C THR A 189 -11.97 -13.26 -12.21
N THR A 190 -12.04 -12.79 -10.96
CA THR A 190 -12.61 -11.48 -10.62
C THR A 190 -11.57 -10.47 -10.15
N GLY A 191 -10.40 -10.94 -9.74
CA GLY A 191 -9.35 -10.10 -9.19
C GLY A 191 -9.75 -9.32 -7.93
N LEU A 192 -10.69 -9.80 -7.14
CA LEU A 192 -11.14 -9.20 -5.89
C LEU A 192 -9.96 -8.99 -4.94
N ARG A 193 -10.01 -7.95 -4.10
CA ARG A 193 -9.03 -7.84 -3.02
C ARG A 193 -9.35 -8.87 -1.94
N ARG A 194 -8.32 -9.46 -1.32
CA ARG A 194 -8.48 -10.42 -0.22
C ARG A 194 -9.57 -10.03 0.79
N SER A 195 -9.56 -8.76 1.22
CA SER A 195 -10.52 -8.25 2.21
C SER A 195 -11.95 -8.14 1.68
N GLU A 196 -12.13 -8.03 0.39
CA GLU A 196 -13.43 -8.00 -0.31
C GLU A 196 -13.93 -9.42 -0.54
N LEU A 197 -13.09 -10.30 -1.09
CA LEU A 197 -13.40 -11.71 -1.36
C LEU A 197 -13.94 -12.43 -0.12
N PHE A 198 -13.23 -12.31 1.02
CA PHE A 198 -13.67 -12.94 2.26
C PHE A 198 -14.83 -12.20 2.95
N ALA A 199 -15.21 -11.03 2.48
CA ALA A 199 -16.35 -10.28 3.00
C ALA A 199 -17.62 -10.46 2.15
N LEU A 200 -17.60 -11.32 1.13
CA LEU A 200 -18.76 -11.59 0.30
C LEU A 200 -19.82 -12.38 1.06
N LYS A 201 -21.06 -11.97 0.88
CA LYS A 201 -22.26 -12.65 1.35
C LYS A 201 -23.11 -13.07 0.17
N TRP A 202 -24.04 -14.00 0.35
CA TRP A 202 -24.91 -14.46 -0.73
C TRP A 202 -25.78 -13.34 -1.31
N LEU A 203 -26.20 -12.38 -0.50
CA LEU A 203 -26.97 -11.21 -0.96
C LEU A 203 -26.17 -10.29 -1.92
N ASP A 204 -24.85 -10.45 -2.01
CA ASP A 204 -24.01 -9.66 -2.89
C ASP A 204 -23.95 -10.23 -4.33
N VAL A 205 -24.45 -11.45 -4.53
CA VAL A 205 -24.40 -12.13 -5.83
C VAL A 205 -25.77 -11.99 -6.51
N ASP A 206 -25.80 -11.32 -7.66
CA ASP A 206 -26.96 -11.29 -8.53
C ASP A 206 -26.75 -12.33 -9.65
N PHE A 207 -27.35 -13.50 -9.48
CA PHE A 207 -27.23 -14.61 -10.44
C PHE A 207 -27.95 -14.32 -11.76
N SER A 208 -28.96 -13.41 -11.77
CA SER A 208 -29.68 -13.05 -12.97
C SER A 208 -28.91 -12.07 -13.86
N LYS A 209 -28.16 -11.16 -13.24
CA LYS A 209 -27.30 -10.20 -13.93
C LYS A 209 -25.87 -10.67 -14.09
N LEU A 210 -25.52 -11.81 -13.51
CA LEU A 210 -24.14 -12.33 -13.44
C LEU A 210 -23.17 -11.28 -12.91
N THR A 211 -23.48 -10.70 -11.74
CA THR A 211 -22.64 -9.68 -11.09
C THR A 211 -22.48 -9.93 -9.61
N ILE A 212 -21.38 -9.40 -9.06
CA ILE A 212 -21.11 -9.36 -7.62
C ILE A 212 -21.00 -7.90 -7.18
N ASP A 213 -21.84 -7.51 -6.24
CA ASP A 213 -21.82 -6.18 -5.61
C ASP A 213 -20.91 -6.17 -4.38
N VAL A 214 -19.74 -5.54 -4.50
CA VAL A 214 -18.75 -5.48 -3.41
C VAL A 214 -19.07 -4.32 -2.47
N GLN A 215 -19.77 -4.59 -1.38
CA GLN A 215 -20.25 -3.56 -0.46
C GLN A 215 -19.34 -3.37 0.76
N ARG A 216 -18.59 -4.39 1.15
CA ARG A 216 -17.82 -4.41 2.39
C ARG A 216 -16.44 -5.02 2.23
N SER A 217 -15.60 -4.79 3.23
CA SER A 217 -14.30 -5.44 3.38
C SER A 217 -14.13 -5.95 4.80
N ILE A 218 -13.35 -7.01 5.00
CA ILE A 218 -13.05 -7.53 6.33
C ILE A 218 -11.54 -7.52 6.58
N TYR A 219 -11.14 -7.04 7.74
CA TYR A 219 -9.74 -7.03 8.18
C TYR A 219 -9.65 -7.40 9.66
N LEU A 220 -8.92 -8.48 9.97
CA LEU A 220 -8.79 -9.01 11.34
C LEU A 220 -10.15 -9.17 12.06
N GLY A 221 -11.14 -9.75 11.36
CA GLY A 221 -12.48 -9.99 11.89
C GLY A 221 -13.39 -8.75 11.97
N LYS A 222 -12.89 -7.55 11.69
CA LYS A 222 -13.70 -6.33 11.64
C LYS A 222 -14.17 -6.03 10.22
N ILE A 223 -15.48 -5.85 10.08
CA ILE A 223 -16.12 -5.40 8.84
C ILE A 223 -15.95 -3.89 8.73
N GLY A 224 -15.62 -3.43 7.53
CA GLY A 224 -15.54 -2.02 7.18
C GLY A 224 -16.08 -1.77 5.78
N SER A 225 -16.25 -0.50 5.43
CA SER A 225 -16.61 -0.08 4.06
C SER A 225 -15.49 -0.39 3.06
N CYS A 226 -15.82 -0.40 1.78
CA CYS A 226 -14.82 -0.47 0.72
C CYS A 226 -13.90 0.75 0.75
N LYS A 227 -12.63 0.55 0.43
CA LYS A 227 -11.59 1.57 0.58
C LYS A 227 -11.76 2.78 -0.35
N THR A 228 -12.35 2.58 -1.52
CA THR A 228 -12.52 3.61 -2.54
C THR A 228 -13.88 3.44 -3.21
N GLU A 229 -14.42 4.51 -3.80
CA GLU A 229 -15.64 4.48 -4.60
C GLU A 229 -15.51 3.49 -5.78
N ALA A 230 -14.37 3.48 -6.46
CA ALA A 230 -14.09 2.51 -7.51
C ALA A 230 -14.21 1.04 -7.04
N SER A 231 -14.00 0.77 -5.76
CA SER A 231 -14.14 -0.57 -5.17
C SER A 231 -15.60 -1.01 -4.97
N ARG A 232 -16.58 -0.11 -5.13
CA ARG A 232 -18.02 -0.40 -5.03
C ARG A 232 -18.66 -0.77 -6.37
N LYS A 233 -17.92 -0.61 -7.48
CA LYS A 233 -18.43 -1.01 -8.79
C LYS A 233 -18.71 -2.50 -8.83
N PRO A 234 -19.83 -2.94 -9.42
CA PRO A 234 -20.13 -4.35 -9.57
C PRO A 234 -19.04 -5.06 -10.38
N VAL A 235 -18.80 -6.31 -10.07
CA VAL A 235 -17.83 -7.17 -10.72
C VAL A 235 -18.60 -8.14 -11.61
N PRO A 236 -18.33 -8.22 -12.93
CA PRO A 236 -18.93 -9.21 -13.79
C PRO A 236 -18.51 -10.63 -13.35
N LEU A 237 -19.44 -11.56 -13.45
CA LEU A 237 -19.27 -12.96 -13.08
C LEU A 237 -19.45 -13.81 -14.35
N ASP A 238 -18.50 -14.69 -14.63
CA ASP A 238 -18.64 -15.69 -15.68
C ASP A 238 -19.73 -16.71 -15.33
N GLU A 239 -20.50 -17.17 -16.33
CA GLU A 239 -21.62 -18.08 -16.16
C GLU A 239 -21.21 -19.40 -15.47
N ARG A 240 -20.04 -19.94 -15.81
CA ARG A 240 -19.52 -21.20 -15.20
C ARG A 240 -19.18 -20.99 -13.73
N VAL A 241 -18.57 -19.84 -13.41
CA VAL A 241 -18.25 -19.49 -12.02
C VAL A 241 -19.53 -19.22 -11.23
N ALA A 242 -20.55 -18.63 -11.87
CA ALA A 242 -21.87 -18.44 -11.26
C ALA A 242 -22.56 -19.79 -10.98
N ALA A 243 -22.48 -20.75 -11.90
CA ALA A 243 -22.99 -22.10 -11.71
C ALA A 243 -22.29 -22.81 -10.54
N ASP A 244 -20.95 -22.72 -10.44
CA ASP A 244 -20.18 -23.30 -9.33
C ASP A 244 -20.55 -22.64 -7.98
N LEU A 245 -20.79 -21.31 -7.99
CA LEU A 245 -21.29 -20.58 -6.81
C LEU A 245 -22.68 -21.05 -6.38
N TRP A 246 -23.58 -21.29 -7.35
CA TRP A 246 -24.91 -21.80 -7.07
C TRP A 246 -24.84 -23.20 -6.48
N LEU A 247 -24.07 -24.12 -7.06
CA LEU A 247 -23.88 -25.48 -6.51
C LEU A 247 -23.29 -25.43 -5.11
N TRP A 248 -22.37 -24.51 -4.85
CA TRP A 248 -21.83 -24.31 -3.50
C TRP A 248 -22.90 -23.80 -2.53
N LYS A 249 -23.77 -22.89 -2.96
CA LYS A 249 -24.89 -22.37 -2.17
C LYS A 249 -25.85 -23.48 -1.76
N GLU A 250 -26.19 -24.39 -2.68
CA GLU A 250 -27.08 -25.53 -2.41
C GLU A 250 -26.44 -26.58 -1.49
N SER A 251 -25.11 -26.70 -1.49
CA SER A 251 -24.39 -27.69 -0.71
C SER A 251 -23.92 -27.23 0.68
N THR A 252 -23.83 -25.93 0.89
CA THR A 252 -23.36 -25.39 2.17
C THR A 252 -24.49 -25.25 3.20
N LYS A 253 -24.15 -25.41 4.48
CA LYS A 253 -25.08 -25.14 5.60
C LYS A 253 -25.36 -23.64 5.81
N TYR A 254 -24.58 -22.78 5.18
CA TYR A 254 -24.60 -21.31 5.35
C TYR A 254 -25.05 -20.66 4.04
N SER A 255 -26.31 -20.83 3.66
CA SER A 255 -26.88 -20.41 2.37
C SER A 255 -27.87 -19.25 2.44
N ASN A 256 -28.15 -18.72 3.65
CA ASN A 256 -29.02 -17.56 3.79
C ASN A 256 -28.41 -16.31 3.16
N PRO A 257 -29.21 -15.34 2.69
CA PRO A 257 -28.71 -14.13 2.04
C PRO A 257 -27.63 -13.38 2.86
N ASN A 258 -27.73 -13.38 4.18
CA ASN A 258 -26.78 -12.71 5.08
C ASN A 258 -25.60 -13.58 5.52
N ASP A 259 -25.53 -14.83 5.11
CA ASP A 259 -24.40 -15.69 5.40
C ASP A 259 -23.21 -15.36 4.50
N TRP A 260 -22.01 -15.66 5.01
CA TRP A 260 -20.79 -15.53 4.23
C TRP A 260 -20.70 -16.62 3.17
N ILE A 261 -20.33 -16.30 1.94
CA ILE A 261 -20.11 -17.32 0.88
C ILE A 261 -19.06 -18.34 1.33
N PHE A 262 -18.01 -17.86 1.99
CA PHE A 262 -16.93 -18.69 2.56
C PHE A 262 -16.98 -18.66 4.08
N ALA A 263 -18.13 -19.08 4.64
CA ALA A 263 -18.37 -19.14 6.08
C ALA A 263 -17.46 -20.15 6.77
N SER A 264 -16.93 -19.82 7.94
CA SER A 264 -16.08 -20.71 8.73
C SER A 264 -16.93 -21.61 9.63
N PRO A 265 -16.90 -22.94 9.43
CA PRO A 265 -17.60 -23.88 10.30
C PRO A 265 -17.11 -23.86 11.76
N ARG A 266 -15.83 -23.49 11.98
CA ARG A 266 -15.21 -23.41 13.32
C ARG A 266 -15.94 -22.49 14.28
N VAL A 267 -16.59 -21.46 13.73
CA VAL A 267 -17.31 -20.44 14.51
C VAL A 267 -18.80 -20.43 14.14
N GLY A 268 -19.33 -21.59 13.67
CA GLY A 268 -20.73 -21.73 13.32
C GLY A 268 -21.21 -20.78 12.22
N GLY A 269 -20.36 -20.43 11.25
CA GLY A 269 -20.69 -19.51 10.17
C GLY A 269 -20.69 -18.03 10.53
N LYS A 270 -20.53 -17.66 11.81
CA LYS A 270 -20.58 -16.25 12.27
C LYS A 270 -19.50 -15.36 11.66
N GLN A 271 -18.40 -15.93 11.21
CA GLN A 271 -17.29 -15.25 10.53
C GLN A 271 -16.89 -16.05 9.28
N PRO A 272 -16.33 -15.39 8.25
CA PRO A 272 -15.74 -16.13 7.13
C PRO A 272 -14.48 -16.85 7.57
N PHE A 273 -13.94 -17.69 6.70
CA PHE A 273 -12.62 -18.26 6.90
C PHE A 273 -11.57 -17.17 7.12
N TRP A 274 -10.57 -17.48 7.96
CA TRP A 274 -9.46 -16.56 8.18
C TRP A 274 -8.47 -16.62 7.01
N PRO A 275 -8.30 -15.54 6.24
CA PRO A 275 -7.55 -15.58 4.98
C PRO A 275 -6.11 -16.09 5.11
N ASP A 276 -5.41 -15.71 6.18
CA ASP A 276 -4.02 -16.12 6.36
C ASP A 276 -3.90 -17.61 6.74
N ILE A 277 -4.89 -18.17 7.44
CA ILE A 277 -4.96 -19.60 7.76
C ILE A 277 -5.23 -20.40 6.48
N VAL A 278 -6.22 -20.00 5.67
CA VAL A 278 -6.51 -20.64 4.38
C VAL A 278 -5.29 -20.62 3.48
N LEU A 279 -4.62 -19.48 3.37
CA LEU A 279 -3.41 -19.37 2.55
C LEU A 279 -2.28 -20.30 3.02
N GLN A 280 -2.03 -20.36 4.33
CA GLN A 280 -0.90 -21.10 4.89
C GLN A 280 -1.17 -22.60 4.99
N LYS A 281 -2.39 -22.99 5.33
CA LYS A 281 -2.72 -24.39 5.65
C LYS A 281 -3.34 -25.17 4.49
N ILE A 282 -3.88 -24.44 3.49
CA ILE A 282 -4.62 -25.06 2.38
C ILE A 282 -3.99 -24.70 1.04
N ILE A 283 -3.96 -23.40 0.68
CA ILE A 283 -3.54 -22.99 -0.66
C ILE A 283 -2.06 -23.27 -0.93
N ARG A 284 -1.16 -22.92 -0.01
CA ARG A 284 0.29 -23.16 -0.21
C ARG A 284 0.66 -24.63 -0.24
N PRO A 285 0.14 -25.50 0.64
CA PRO A 285 0.36 -26.94 0.52
C PRO A 285 -0.19 -27.51 -0.79
N ALA A 286 -1.38 -27.10 -1.24
CA ALA A 286 -1.95 -27.50 -2.53
C ALA A 286 -1.07 -27.07 -3.70
N ALA A 287 -0.55 -25.84 -3.68
CA ALA A 287 0.38 -25.33 -4.68
C ALA A 287 1.68 -26.13 -4.73
N MET A 288 2.21 -26.53 -3.58
CA MET A 288 3.39 -27.40 -3.52
C MET A 288 3.11 -28.79 -4.15
N ARG A 289 1.95 -29.40 -3.87
CA ARG A 289 1.53 -30.66 -4.52
C ARG A 289 1.36 -30.53 -6.02
N ALA A 290 0.91 -29.34 -6.49
CA ALA A 290 0.82 -29.01 -7.91
C ALA A 290 2.17 -28.67 -8.56
N GLY A 291 3.31 -28.79 -7.84
CA GLY A 291 4.63 -28.48 -8.35
C GLY A 291 4.95 -26.99 -8.46
N ILE A 292 4.12 -26.11 -7.92
CA ILE A 292 4.30 -24.66 -8.00
C ILE A 292 5.31 -24.21 -6.95
N ARG A 293 6.51 -23.81 -7.39
CA ARG A 293 7.60 -23.34 -6.51
C ARG A 293 7.55 -21.84 -6.21
N LYS A 294 6.68 -21.09 -6.90
CA LYS A 294 6.49 -19.66 -6.72
C LYS A 294 5.86 -19.36 -5.36
N ARG A 295 6.27 -18.25 -4.72
CA ARG A 295 5.65 -17.82 -3.46
C ARG A 295 4.25 -17.28 -3.72
N ILE A 296 3.22 -18.00 -3.34
CA ILE A 296 1.81 -17.61 -3.48
C ILE A 296 1.33 -16.81 -2.29
N GLY A 297 0.62 -15.73 -2.58
CA GLY A 297 -0.17 -14.92 -1.66
C GLY A 297 -1.48 -14.50 -2.32
N TRP A 298 -2.45 -13.97 -1.57
CA TRP A 298 -3.73 -13.52 -2.12
C TRP A 298 -3.57 -12.51 -3.27
N HIS A 299 -2.59 -11.61 -3.17
CA HIS A 299 -2.31 -10.69 -4.28
C HIS A 299 -1.72 -11.38 -5.51
N THR A 300 -1.19 -12.59 -5.41
CA THR A 300 -0.72 -13.35 -6.56
C THR A 300 -1.86 -13.62 -7.53
N PHE A 301 -3.04 -14.07 -7.06
CA PHE A 301 -4.21 -14.33 -7.90
C PHE A 301 -4.69 -13.06 -8.60
N ARG A 302 -4.81 -11.96 -7.88
CA ARG A 302 -5.17 -10.67 -8.44
C ARG A 302 -4.14 -10.15 -9.47
N HIS A 303 -2.84 -10.33 -9.24
CA HIS A 303 -1.79 -10.01 -10.21
C HIS A 303 -1.87 -10.93 -11.42
N THR A 304 -2.13 -12.22 -11.21
CA THR A 304 -2.35 -13.20 -12.26
C THR A 304 -3.52 -12.79 -13.17
N TYR A 305 -4.68 -12.46 -12.58
CA TYR A 305 -5.85 -11.97 -13.33
C TYR A 305 -5.49 -10.79 -14.23
N SER A 306 -4.90 -9.74 -13.69
CA SER A 306 -4.53 -8.57 -14.48
C SER A 306 -3.48 -8.88 -15.56
N THR A 307 -2.53 -9.77 -15.28
CA THR A 307 -1.47 -10.14 -16.23
C THR A 307 -2.04 -11.00 -17.35
N LEU A 308 -2.95 -11.93 -17.06
CA LEU A 308 -3.58 -12.77 -18.08
C LEU A 308 -4.51 -11.95 -18.98
N LEU A 309 -5.28 -11.00 -18.45
CA LEU A 309 -6.08 -10.08 -19.24
C LEU A 309 -5.21 -9.28 -20.23
N ILE A 310 -4.09 -8.74 -19.75
CA ILE A 310 -3.13 -7.99 -20.58
C ILE A 310 -2.50 -8.93 -21.63
N ALA A 311 -2.14 -10.14 -21.25
CA ALA A 311 -1.56 -11.13 -22.17
C ALA A 311 -2.55 -11.57 -23.25
N ASN A 312 -3.86 -11.56 -22.93
CA ASN A 312 -4.95 -11.83 -23.86
C ASN A 312 -5.28 -10.64 -24.79
N GLY A 313 -4.59 -9.50 -24.65
CA GLY A 313 -4.74 -8.32 -25.47
C GLY A 313 -5.81 -7.33 -25.03
N GLU A 314 -6.34 -7.49 -23.82
CA GLU A 314 -7.37 -6.59 -23.29
C GLU A 314 -6.86 -5.15 -23.13
N ASN A 315 -7.73 -4.19 -23.45
CA ASN A 315 -7.42 -2.77 -23.32
C ASN A 315 -7.08 -2.41 -21.86
N VAL A 316 -6.02 -1.61 -21.66
CA VAL A 316 -5.56 -1.16 -20.32
C VAL A 316 -6.69 -0.53 -19.52
N LYS A 317 -7.59 0.21 -20.17
CA LYS A 317 -8.73 0.86 -19.51
C LYS A 317 -9.74 -0.17 -19.01
N VAL A 318 -10.03 -1.19 -19.81
CA VAL A 318 -10.89 -2.32 -19.41
C VAL A 318 -10.27 -3.06 -18.23
N VAL A 319 -8.98 -3.39 -18.30
CA VAL A 319 -8.27 -4.03 -17.19
C VAL A 319 -8.31 -3.16 -15.92
N GLN A 320 -8.12 -1.84 -16.04
CA GLN A 320 -8.22 -0.92 -14.92
C GLN A 320 -9.59 -0.95 -14.26
N GLU A 321 -10.66 -1.00 -15.05
CA GLU A 321 -12.05 -1.03 -14.58
C GLU A 321 -12.36 -2.36 -13.91
N LEU A 322 -12.03 -3.49 -14.53
CA LEU A 322 -12.18 -4.83 -13.97
C LEU A 322 -11.42 -4.99 -12.66
N MET A 323 -10.20 -4.44 -12.60
CA MET A 323 -9.41 -4.41 -11.37
C MET A 323 -9.92 -3.41 -10.32
N ARG A 324 -10.86 -2.54 -10.68
CA ARG A 324 -11.38 -1.47 -9.81
C ARG A 324 -10.26 -0.66 -9.16
N HIS A 325 -9.26 -0.29 -10.00
CA HIS A 325 -8.15 0.55 -9.58
C HIS A 325 -8.56 2.03 -9.65
N ALA A 326 -8.40 2.75 -8.55
CA ALA A 326 -8.64 4.19 -8.50
C ALA A 326 -7.66 5.00 -9.39
N SER A 327 -6.50 4.42 -9.74
CA SER A 327 -5.48 5.04 -10.58
C SER A 327 -4.95 4.03 -11.59
N SER A 328 -4.74 4.50 -12.84
CA SER A 328 -4.14 3.72 -13.92
C SER A 328 -2.69 3.33 -13.67
N ARG A 329 -1.98 4.04 -12.78
CA ARG A 329 -0.56 3.78 -12.48
C ARG A 329 -0.29 2.32 -12.12
N PHE A 330 -1.13 1.71 -11.28
CA PHE A 330 -0.97 0.31 -10.89
C PHE A 330 -1.19 -0.66 -12.06
N THR A 331 -2.14 -0.36 -12.93
CA THR A 331 -2.40 -1.16 -14.13
C THR A 331 -1.25 -1.03 -15.12
N LEU A 332 -0.71 0.18 -15.29
CA LEU A 332 0.45 0.43 -16.15
C LEU A 332 1.72 -0.24 -15.62
N GLU A 333 1.94 -0.33 -14.31
CA GLU A 333 3.07 -1.08 -13.73
C GLU A 333 3.01 -2.58 -14.10
N VAL A 334 1.82 -3.17 -14.18
CA VAL A 334 1.63 -4.55 -14.65
C VAL A 334 1.85 -4.63 -16.16
N TYR A 335 1.37 -3.63 -16.92
CA TYR A 335 1.53 -3.57 -18.37
C TYR A 335 3.00 -3.46 -18.81
N THR A 336 3.83 -2.71 -18.07
CA THR A 336 5.27 -2.60 -18.37
C THR A 336 6.05 -3.90 -18.16
N GLN A 337 5.47 -4.85 -17.41
CA GLN A 337 6.03 -6.19 -17.20
C GLN A 337 5.55 -7.20 -18.26
N ALA A 338 4.79 -6.77 -19.28
CA ALA A 338 4.32 -7.62 -20.37
C ALA A 338 5.50 -8.35 -21.02
N ARG A 339 5.32 -9.65 -21.25
CA ARG A 339 6.32 -10.56 -21.83
C ARG A 339 6.81 -10.04 -23.18
N ILE A 340 8.07 -10.29 -23.51
CA ILE A 340 8.67 -9.93 -24.81
C ILE A 340 7.86 -10.50 -25.97
N GLU A 341 7.26 -11.70 -25.81
CA GLU A 341 6.34 -12.32 -26.79
C GLU A 341 5.13 -11.47 -27.09
N ALA A 342 4.46 -10.92 -26.09
CA ALA A 342 3.31 -10.03 -26.30
C ALA A 342 3.70 -8.74 -27.04
N LYS A 343 4.91 -8.22 -26.78
CA LYS A 343 5.45 -7.06 -27.50
C LYS A 343 5.75 -7.40 -28.95
N ARG A 344 6.34 -8.57 -29.22
CA ARG A 344 6.59 -9.06 -30.57
C ARG A 344 5.29 -9.27 -31.34
N GLN A 345 4.30 -9.91 -30.74
CA GLN A 345 2.99 -10.11 -31.38
C GLN A 345 2.28 -8.79 -31.72
N ALA A 346 2.37 -7.79 -30.81
CA ALA A 346 1.84 -6.46 -31.09
C ALA A 346 2.58 -5.80 -32.26
N GLN A 347 3.90 -5.92 -32.31
CA GLN A 347 4.73 -5.41 -33.41
C GLN A 347 4.42 -6.16 -34.73
N GLN A 348 4.28 -7.49 -34.69
CA GLN A 348 3.92 -8.29 -35.85
C GLN A 348 2.56 -7.90 -36.43
N ARG A 349 1.54 -7.71 -35.56
CA ARG A 349 0.22 -7.23 -36.03
C ARG A 349 0.32 -5.86 -36.70
N LEU A 350 1.11 -4.93 -36.12
CA LEU A 350 1.34 -3.63 -36.75
C LEU A 350 2.03 -3.77 -38.14
N VAL A 351 3.08 -4.58 -38.22
CA VAL A 351 3.79 -4.85 -39.48
C VAL A 351 2.87 -5.48 -40.47
N GLN A 352 2.06 -6.47 -40.10
CA GLN A 352 1.04 -7.08 -40.99
C GLN A 352 0.03 -6.04 -41.48
N MET A 353 -0.47 -5.17 -40.59
CA MET A 353 -1.42 -4.12 -40.97
C MET A 353 -0.81 -3.12 -41.96
N ILE A 354 0.44 -2.75 -41.80
CA ILE A 354 1.16 -1.86 -42.71
C ILE A 354 1.44 -2.56 -44.06
N LEU A 355 1.85 -3.83 -44.03
CA LEU A 355 2.18 -4.57 -45.25
C LEU A 355 0.99 -5.16 -45.97
N SER A 356 -0.18 -5.32 -45.32
CA SER A 356 -1.41 -5.77 -45.97
C SER A 356 -2.14 -4.66 -46.73
N GLU A 357 -1.80 -3.39 -46.52
CA GLU A 357 -2.30 -2.26 -47.33
C GLU A 357 -1.45 -1.98 -48.59
N GLU A 358 -0.29 -2.61 -48.73
CA GLU A 358 0.56 -2.50 -49.93
C GLU A 358 0.90 -3.88 -50.52
N ASN A 359 0.11 -4.25 -51.61
CA ASN A 359 0.74 -4.68 -52.83
C ASN A 359 1.21 -6.13 -53.02
N ASP A 360 0.72 -6.56 -54.00
CA ASP A 360 1.29 -6.92 -55.35
C ASP A 360 2.43 -6.04 -55.87
N GLY A 361 3.59 -5.85 -55.24
CA GLY A 361 4.57 -5.10 -55.98
C GLY A 361 5.93 -4.72 -55.37
N LEU A 362 6.31 -5.12 -54.21
CA LEU A 362 7.67 -4.87 -53.72
C LEU A 362 8.26 -6.08 -53.01
N VAL A 363 8.82 -7.00 -53.78
CA VAL A 363 9.79 -7.97 -53.28
C VAL A 363 11.13 -7.24 -53.24
N PRO A 364 11.78 -7.03 -52.12
CA PRO A 364 13.16 -6.55 -52.08
C PRO A 364 14.08 -7.67 -52.57
N VAL A 365 14.61 -7.49 -53.75
CA VAL A 365 15.71 -8.32 -54.25
C VAL A 365 16.95 -8.02 -53.39
N ILE A 366 17.22 -8.90 -52.43
CA ILE A 366 18.52 -8.90 -51.76
C ILE A 366 19.55 -9.45 -52.74
N HIS A 367 20.28 -8.55 -53.41
CA HIS A 367 21.46 -8.92 -54.15
C HIS A 367 22.52 -9.37 -53.12
N GLY A 368 22.76 -10.68 -53.06
CA GLY A 368 23.93 -11.24 -52.46
C GLY A 368 25.15 -10.73 -53.21
N ARG A 369 26.03 -9.97 -52.53
CA ARG A 369 27.39 -9.81 -52.96
C ARG A 369 28.15 -11.10 -52.62
N SER A 370 28.34 -11.92 -53.63
CA SER A 370 29.49 -12.81 -53.76
C SER A 370 30.64 -11.97 -54.36
N ASP A 371 31.69 -11.78 -53.59
CA ASP A 371 33.02 -11.50 -54.17
C ASP A 371 34.08 -11.92 -53.14
N VAL A 372 34.86 -12.89 -53.56
CA VAL A 372 36.30 -13.15 -53.62
C VAL A 372 37.09 -12.92 -52.33
#